data_9094a00eefe9b2ced5fed9c5bd8fdf9b
#
_entry.id   9094a00eefe9b2ced5fed9c5bd8fdf9b
#
_cell.length_a   1.000
_cell.length_b   1.000
_cell.length_c   1.000
_cell.angle_alpha   90.00
_cell.angle_beta   90.00
_cell.angle_gamma   90.00
#
_symmetry.space_group_name_H-M   'P 1'
#
loop_
_entity.id
_entity.type
_entity.pdbx_description
1 polymer ?
#
loop_
_entity_poly.entity_id
_entity_poly.type
_entity_poly.pdbx_seq_one_letter_code
_entity_poly.pdbx_strand_id
1 'polypeptide(L)'
;MEHLPEALYRAAATREADRRAAANFGLGGGVLMERAGAAAFAILRERFPRARRIAVVCGPGNNGGDGYVLARLASAAGLAVQVASPGDVSRLQGDAAGACARCIEAGGAVESFAAERLRESEVVVDALFGTGLERPLEGVWRQAVEAINASGRPALALDTASGLHADSGRVLGVAVRADVTLSFIGLKAGLFTARGREMSGLILFDDLAIPAAVFDGLAPLARRITERNLRGLLPERPRHAHKGDAGRVLIVGGQPGMPGAAQLAGTAAYRAGAGLVTIATHPLHAPLISAARPELICHAVTEGVDPQTLLGAAHSVAIGPGLGQGRWGQSLWQATLTTTLPLVVDADGLRLLAAQPKRRDNWILTPHPGEAAALLGVSVAEIEGDRFQAARAISDRYGGVCVLKGSGSLVARDGDALLWLCDRGNPGLATGGSGDVLTGAIVALLAQGLAPVDAARLGVWAHATAGDRVARTGERGLLASDLFAPLRDVLNGLSDDANRIPH
;
A
#
# COMPACT_ATOMS: atom_id res chain seq x y z
N MET A 1 -7.93 2.74 -10.81
CA MET A 1 -6.82 1.88 -10.33
C MET A 1 -6.91 0.43 -10.81
N GLU A 2 -8.02 0.01 -11.37
CA GLU A 2 -8.22 -1.40 -11.82
C GLU A 2 -7.36 -1.79 -13.04
N HIS A 3 -6.96 -0.83 -13.84
CA HIS A 3 -6.16 -1.08 -15.05
C HIS A 3 -4.64 -0.94 -14.88
N LEU A 4 -4.16 -0.62 -13.65
CA LEU A 4 -2.73 -0.51 -13.42
C LEU A 4 -2.06 -1.90 -13.37
N PRO A 5 -0.84 -2.06 -13.91
CA PRO A 5 -0.06 -3.30 -13.77
C PRO A 5 0.08 -3.75 -12.32
N GLU A 6 0.18 -5.07 -12.12
CA GLU A 6 0.40 -5.62 -10.78
C GLU A 6 1.86 -5.52 -10.34
N ALA A 7 2.80 -5.65 -11.26
CA ALA A 7 4.22 -5.62 -10.97
C ALA A 7 4.68 -4.20 -10.59
N LEU A 8 5.41 -4.10 -9.47
CA LEU A 8 6.01 -2.89 -8.97
C LEU A 8 7.53 -3.05 -8.96
N TYR A 9 8.22 -2.11 -9.58
CA TYR A 9 9.65 -2.19 -9.79
C TYR A 9 10.41 -1.16 -8.96
N ARG A 10 11.70 -1.43 -8.76
CA ARG A 10 12.66 -0.41 -8.35
C ARG A 10 13.01 0.50 -9.53
N ALA A 11 13.38 1.72 -9.23
CA ALA A 11 13.87 2.70 -10.23
C ALA A 11 15.01 2.13 -11.09
N ALA A 12 15.90 1.35 -10.49
CA ALA A 12 16.99 0.70 -11.22
C ALA A 12 16.48 -0.29 -12.30
N ALA A 13 15.44 -1.06 -12.00
CA ALA A 13 14.85 -2.01 -12.95
C ALA A 13 14.13 -1.30 -14.09
N THR A 14 13.43 -0.18 -13.83
CA THR A 14 12.78 0.60 -14.88
C THR A 14 13.80 1.32 -15.78
N ARG A 15 14.90 1.85 -15.23
CA ARG A 15 16.01 2.39 -16.02
C ARG A 15 16.69 1.33 -16.88
N GLU A 16 16.83 0.10 -16.36
CA GLU A 16 17.38 -1.01 -17.15
C GLU A 16 16.42 -1.43 -18.28
N ALA A 17 15.11 -1.44 -18.03
CA ALA A 17 14.10 -1.69 -19.07
C ALA A 17 14.16 -0.61 -20.19
N ASP A 18 14.28 0.66 -19.82
CA ASP A 18 14.46 1.79 -20.75
C ASP A 18 15.73 1.59 -21.61
N ARG A 19 16.87 1.29 -20.97
CA ARG A 19 18.13 1.02 -21.67
C ARG A 19 18.01 -0.17 -22.65
N ARG A 20 17.32 -1.26 -22.25
CA ARG A 20 17.09 -2.43 -23.12
C ARG A 20 16.16 -2.08 -24.28
N ALA A 21 15.12 -1.27 -24.05
CA ALA A 21 14.23 -0.80 -25.10
C ALA A 21 15.01 -0.02 -26.18
N ALA A 22 15.91 0.85 -25.76
CA ALA A 22 16.79 1.59 -26.67
C ALA A 22 17.77 0.68 -27.43
N ALA A 23 18.48 -0.22 -26.71
CA ALA A 23 19.54 -1.02 -27.28
C ALA A 23 19.04 -2.17 -28.18
N ASN A 24 17.95 -2.84 -27.80
CA ASN A 24 17.54 -4.11 -28.42
C ASN A 24 16.30 -3.96 -29.33
N PHE A 25 15.55 -2.87 -29.21
CA PHE A 25 14.28 -2.69 -29.91
C PHE A 25 14.21 -1.41 -30.74
N GLY A 26 15.33 -0.69 -30.88
CA GLY A 26 15.41 0.53 -31.70
C GLY A 26 14.60 1.70 -31.13
N LEU A 27 14.22 1.64 -29.84
CA LEU A 27 13.48 2.70 -29.15
C LEU A 27 14.45 3.66 -28.44
N GLY A 28 15.45 4.17 -29.17
CA GLY A 28 16.44 5.12 -28.62
C GLY A 28 15.77 6.29 -27.91
N GLY A 29 16.48 6.91 -26.95
CA GLY A 29 15.94 7.83 -25.97
C GLY A 29 15.01 8.90 -26.49
N GLY A 30 15.32 9.51 -27.62
CA GLY A 30 14.42 10.48 -28.26
C GLY A 30 13.05 9.94 -28.62
N VAL A 31 12.91 8.64 -28.97
CA VAL A 31 11.62 8.02 -29.30
C VAL A 31 10.77 7.82 -28.05
N LEU A 32 11.35 7.27 -26.97
CA LEU A 32 10.62 7.07 -25.72
C LEU A 32 10.22 8.40 -25.09
N MET A 33 11.07 9.40 -25.13
CA MET A 33 10.79 10.75 -24.64
C MET A 33 9.63 11.41 -25.41
N GLU A 34 9.59 11.27 -26.75
CA GLU A 34 8.46 11.75 -27.54
C GLU A 34 7.15 11.04 -27.17
N ARG A 35 7.19 9.71 -26.94
CA ARG A 35 6.01 8.94 -26.49
C ARG A 35 5.57 9.37 -25.09
N ALA A 36 6.51 9.57 -24.15
CA ALA A 36 6.22 10.01 -22.79
C ALA A 36 5.56 11.39 -22.76
N GLY A 37 6.14 12.36 -23.49
CA GLY A 37 5.55 13.70 -23.61
C GLY A 37 4.20 13.70 -24.30
N ALA A 38 3.99 12.85 -25.33
CA ALA A 38 2.70 12.69 -25.99
C ALA A 38 1.65 12.07 -25.08
N ALA A 39 1.99 11.01 -24.34
CA ALA A 39 1.11 10.40 -23.35
C ALA A 39 0.74 11.40 -22.24
N ALA A 40 1.73 12.16 -21.76
CA ALA A 40 1.52 13.20 -20.76
C ALA A 40 0.59 14.32 -21.26
N PHE A 41 0.75 14.74 -22.53
CA PHE A 41 -0.16 15.71 -23.14
C PHE A 41 -1.58 15.16 -23.29
N ALA A 42 -1.74 13.90 -23.67
CA ALA A 42 -3.05 13.26 -23.75
C ALA A 42 -3.76 13.23 -22.39
N ILE A 43 -3.04 12.85 -21.32
CA ILE A 43 -3.56 12.88 -19.95
C ILE A 43 -3.89 14.28 -19.48
N LEU A 44 -3.05 15.28 -19.79
CA LEU A 44 -3.34 16.69 -19.51
C LEU A 44 -4.69 17.09 -20.11
N ARG A 45 -4.93 16.76 -21.38
CA ARG A 45 -6.18 17.08 -22.08
C ARG A 45 -7.40 16.32 -21.51
N GLU A 46 -7.20 15.08 -21.12
CA GLU A 46 -8.26 14.24 -20.56
C GLU A 46 -8.69 14.71 -19.16
N ARG A 47 -7.69 14.95 -18.28
CA ARG A 47 -7.93 15.26 -16.87
C ARG A 47 -8.23 16.72 -16.62
N PHE A 48 -7.70 17.61 -17.47
CA PHE A 48 -7.89 19.06 -17.34
C PHE A 48 -8.43 19.67 -18.66
N PRO A 49 -9.61 19.23 -19.14
CA PRO A 49 -10.12 19.56 -20.47
C PRO A 49 -10.41 21.04 -20.68
N ARG A 50 -10.59 21.78 -19.58
CA ARG A 50 -10.86 23.23 -19.59
C ARG A 50 -9.61 24.08 -19.54
N ALA A 51 -8.46 23.51 -19.21
CA ALA A 51 -7.21 24.25 -19.11
C ALA A 51 -6.81 24.82 -20.48
N ARG A 52 -6.48 26.11 -20.49
CA ARG A 52 -5.98 26.84 -21.66
C ARG A 52 -4.60 27.43 -21.41
N ARG A 53 -4.25 27.67 -20.14
CA ARG A 53 -2.94 28.18 -19.71
C ARG A 53 -2.29 27.14 -18.80
N ILE A 54 -1.13 26.66 -19.19
CA ILE A 54 -0.37 25.68 -18.43
C ILE A 54 1.04 26.19 -18.14
N ALA A 55 1.57 25.84 -16.98
CA ALA A 55 2.98 26.03 -16.65
C ALA A 55 3.66 24.65 -16.63
N VAL A 56 4.78 24.50 -17.32
CA VAL A 56 5.59 23.28 -17.32
C VAL A 56 6.92 23.59 -16.65
N VAL A 57 7.21 22.97 -15.52
CA VAL A 57 8.44 23.19 -14.76
C VAL A 57 9.39 22.04 -15.03
N CYS A 58 10.44 22.31 -15.80
CA CYS A 58 11.36 21.30 -16.32
C CYS A 58 12.65 21.21 -15.51
N GLY A 59 13.07 19.99 -15.21
CA GLY A 59 14.33 19.67 -14.57
C GLY A 59 15.49 19.42 -15.55
N PRO A 60 16.67 19.05 -15.02
CA PRO A 60 17.88 18.91 -15.83
C PRO A 60 18.02 17.54 -16.52
N GLY A 61 17.15 16.57 -16.24
CA GLY A 61 17.22 15.20 -16.75
C GLY A 61 16.11 14.85 -17.73
N ASN A 62 15.95 13.54 -18.01
CA ASN A 62 14.96 13.02 -18.97
C ASN A 62 13.52 13.41 -18.61
N ASN A 63 13.17 13.49 -17.32
CA ASN A 63 11.86 13.96 -16.91
C ASN A 63 11.57 15.39 -17.39
N GLY A 64 12.59 16.27 -17.34
CA GLY A 64 12.51 17.60 -17.95
C GLY A 64 12.34 17.53 -19.46
N GLY A 65 13.01 16.57 -20.11
CA GLY A 65 12.85 16.29 -21.53
C GLY A 65 11.41 15.94 -21.91
N ASP A 66 10.77 15.07 -21.15
CA ASP A 66 9.33 14.71 -21.30
C ASP A 66 8.44 15.97 -21.18
N GLY A 67 8.79 16.86 -20.23
CA GLY A 67 8.12 18.15 -20.05
C GLY A 67 8.27 19.09 -21.26
N TYR A 68 9.45 19.17 -21.87
CA TYR A 68 9.65 19.97 -23.08
C TYR A 68 8.86 19.44 -24.27
N VAL A 69 8.78 18.13 -24.45
CA VAL A 69 7.91 17.49 -25.46
C VAL A 69 6.44 17.81 -25.23
N LEU A 70 5.95 17.64 -24.01
CA LEU A 70 4.58 18.01 -23.63
C LEU A 70 4.30 19.48 -23.96
N ALA A 71 5.20 20.38 -23.56
CA ALA A 71 5.08 21.83 -23.79
C ALA A 71 4.94 22.17 -25.28
N ARG A 72 5.79 21.57 -26.10
CA ARG A 72 5.76 21.74 -27.56
C ARG A 72 4.42 21.28 -28.16
N LEU A 73 3.93 20.08 -27.74
CA LEU A 73 2.68 19.55 -28.26
C LEU A 73 1.48 20.37 -27.78
N ALA A 74 1.49 20.85 -26.55
CA ALA A 74 0.45 21.70 -25.99
C ALA A 74 0.38 23.06 -26.70
N SER A 75 1.54 23.68 -26.99
CA SER A 75 1.62 24.92 -27.76
C SER A 75 1.10 24.72 -29.18
N ALA A 76 1.50 23.65 -29.87
CA ALA A 76 1.00 23.29 -31.18
C ALA A 76 -0.51 23.05 -31.23
N ALA A 77 -1.11 22.61 -30.12
CA ALA A 77 -2.55 22.45 -29.94
C ALA A 77 -3.27 23.76 -29.54
N GLY A 78 -2.58 24.90 -29.49
CA GLY A 78 -3.15 26.22 -29.21
C GLY A 78 -3.34 26.55 -27.73
N LEU A 79 -2.66 25.85 -26.81
CA LEU A 79 -2.64 26.23 -25.40
C LEU A 79 -1.57 27.33 -25.19
N ALA A 80 -1.84 28.24 -24.25
CA ALA A 80 -0.81 29.16 -23.77
C ALA A 80 0.09 28.40 -22.78
N VAL A 81 1.33 28.17 -23.19
CA VAL A 81 2.28 27.36 -22.43
C VAL A 81 3.43 28.25 -21.94
N GLN A 82 3.64 28.23 -20.65
CA GLN A 82 4.81 28.78 -20.00
C GLN A 82 5.75 27.63 -19.62
N VAL A 83 6.97 27.65 -20.17
CA VAL A 83 8.01 26.68 -19.81
C VAL A 83 9.04 27.35 -18.93
N ALA A 84 9.30 26.79 -17.76
CA ALA A 84 10.25 27.33 -16.80
C ALA A 84 11.25 26.25 -16.35
N SER A 85 12.51 26.64 -16.18
CA SER A 85 13.52 25.79 -15.55
C SER A 85 14.17 26.52 -14.38
N PRO A 86 14.23 25.89 -13.19
CA PRO A 86 15.00 26.42 -12.05
C PRO A 86 16.50 26.31 -12.26
N GLY A 87 16.95 25.47 -13.21
CA GLY A 87 18.35 25.24 -13.55
C GLY A 87 18.80 25.94 -14.84
N ASP A 88 20.08 25.88 -15.08
CA ASP A 88 20.68 26.39 -16.30
C ASP A 88 20.45 25.42 -17.47
N VAL A 89 19.60 25.81 -18.42
CA VAL A 89 19.24 24.99 -19.59
C VAL A 89 20.43 24.75 -20.55
N SER A 90 21.48 25.58 -20.50
CA SER A 90 22.68 25.36 -21.30
C SER A 90 23.49 24.13 -20.88
N ARG A 91 23.20 23.60 -19.71
CA ARG A 91 23.83 22.39 -19.15
C ARG A 91 23.05 21.09 -19.44
N LEU A 92 21.94 21.17 -20.13
CA LEU A 92 21.19 19.98 -20.55
C LEU A 92 22.04 19.11 -21.46
N GLN A 93 21.89 17.81 -21.35
CA GLN A 93 22.63 16.82 -22.15
C GLN A 93 21.69 15.79 -22.77
N GLY A 94 22.17 15.07 -23.77
CA GLY A 94 21.46 13.94 -24.38
C GLY A 94 20.08 14.33 -24.91
N ASP A 95 19.12 13.45 -24.67
CA ASP A 95 17.76 13.57 -25.22
C ASP A 95 16.99 14.77 -24.66
N ALA A 96 17.24 15.14 -23.39
CA ALA A 96 16.63 16.31 -22.77
C ALA A 96 17.07 17.62 -23.46
N ALA A 97 18.35 17.73 -23.83
CA ALA A 97 18.85 18.88 -24.60
C ALA A 97 18.19 18.96 -25.99
N GLY A 98 18.07 17.81 -26.67
CA GLY A 98 17.38 17.71 -27.96
C GLY A 98 15.89 18.08 -27.86
N ALA A 99 15.18 17.65 -26.83
CA ALA A 99 13.78 18.00 -26.62
C ALA A 99 13.59 19.48 -26.31
N CYS A 100 14.48 20.07 -25.50
CA CYS A 100 14.48 21.51 -25.23
C CYS A 100 14.72 22.32 -26.52
N ALA A 101 15.71 21.93 -27.34
CA ALA A 101 16.00 22.61 -28.62
C ALA A 101 14.77 22.57 -29.54
N ARG A 102 14.14 21.39 -29.72
CA ARG A 102 12.93 21.26 -30.55
C ARG A 102 11.74 22.08 -29.99
N CYS A 103 11.64 22.24 -28.68
CA CYS A 103 10.63 23.10 -28.08
C CYS A 103 10.86 24.58 -28.44
N ILE A 104 12.12 25.04 -28.41
CA ILE A 104 12.51 26.42 -28.79
C ILE A 104 12.32 26.64 -30.28
N GLU A 105 12.76 25.72 -31.15
CA GLU A 105 12.58 25.78 -32.62
C GLU A 105 11.10 25.86 -33.01
N ALA A 106 10.20 25.24 -32.23
CA ALA A 106 8.76 25.34 -32.44
C ALA A 106 8.14 26.65 -31.94
N GLY A 107 8.94 27.63 -31.52
CA GLY A 107 8.51 28.93 -31.02
C GLY A 107 8.26 29.00 -29.51
N GLY A 108 8.61 27.97 -28.77
CA GLY A 108 8.56 27.99 -27.30
C GLY A 108 9.71 28.81 -26.71
N ALA A 109 9.47 29.45 -25.56
CA ALA A 109 10.52 30.11 -24.77
C ALA A 109 10.70 29.35 -23.45
N VAL A 110 11.94 29.02 -23.10
CA VAL A 110 12.28 28.47 -21.79
C VAL A 110 12.82 29.58 -20.90
N GLU A 111 12.09 29.91 -19.88
CA GLU A 111 12.40 31.02 -18.98
C GLU A 111 13.02 30.53 -17.67
N SER A 112 13.70 31.43 -16.95
CA SER A 112 14.09 31.18 -15.57
C SER A 112 12.84 31.01 -14.70
N PHE A 113 12.89 30.10 -13.76
CA PHE A 113 11.76 29.83 -12.88
C PHE A 113 11.38 31.06 -12.03
N ALA A 114 10.10 31.42 -12.06
CA ALA A 114 9.52 32.50 -11.25
C ALA A 114 8.21 31.99 -10.61
N ALA A 115 8.17 31.93 -9.28
CA ALA A 115 7.05 31.36 -8.54
C ALA A 115 5.71 32.09 -8.77
N GLU A 116 5.75 33.40 -8.97
CA GLU A 116 4.58 34.26 -9.17
C GLU A 116 3.79 33.85 -10.42
N ARG A 117 4.49 33.43 -11.46
CA ARG A 117 3.90 33.05 -12.75
C ARG A 117 3.09 31.77 -12.69
N LEU A 118 3.36 30.87 -11.73
CA LEU A 118 2.57 29.66 -11.56
C LEU A 118 1.09 29.96 -11.26
N ARG A 119 0.80 31.08 -10.63
CA ARG A 119 -0.57 31.49 -10.31
C ARG A 119 -1.37 31.93 -11.53
N GLU A 120 -0.71 32.26 -12.64
CA GLU A 120 -1.35 32.64 -13.90
C GLU A 120 -1.80 31.41 -14.70
N SER A 121 -1.25 30.23 -14.39
CA SER A 121 -1.62 28.97 -15.02
C SER A 121 -2.89 28.37 -14.41
N GLU A 122 -3.50 27.47 -15.12
CA GLU A 122 -4.67 26.68 -14.69
C GLU A 122 -4.28 25.28 -14.25
N VAL A 123 -3.13 24.80 -14.73
CA VAL A 123 -2.50 23.53 -14.34
C VAL A 123 -0.99 23.72 -14.34
N VAL A 124 -0.31 23.12 -13.37
CA VAL A 124 1.15 23.03 -13.33
C VAL A 124 1.57 21.60 -13.68
N VAL A 125 2.50 21.46 -14.62
CA VAL A 125 3.14 20.17 -14.94
C VAL A 125 4.47 20.13 -14.22
N ASP A 126 4.61 19.18 -13.31
CA ASP A 126 5.85 18.85 -12.62
C ASP A 126 6.66 17.87 -13.46
N ALA A 127 7.65 18.39 -14.14
CA ALA A 127 8.65 17.67 -14.92
C ALA A 127 10.07 17.89 -14.38
N LEU A 128 10.21 18.11 -13.05
CA LEU A 128 11.52 18.40 -12.46
C LEU A 128 12.37 17.13 -12.32
N PHE A 129 11.91 16.13 -11.56
CA PHE A 129 12.66 14.91 -11.29
C PHE A 129 11.77 13.68 -11.36
N GLY A 130 12.24 12.65 -12.07
CA GLY A 130 11.64 11.31 -12.09
C GLY A 130 12.39 10.34 -11.16
N THR A 131 12.57 9.09 -11.62
CA THR A 131 13.19 7.99 -10.85
C THR A 131 14.66 8.18 -10.48
N GLY A 132 15.32 9.22 -10.92
CA GLY A 132 16.76 9.45 -10.67
C GLY A 132 17.09 10.17 -9.36
N LEU A 133 16.11 10.54 -8.58
CA LEU A 133 16.32 11.34 -7.36
C LEU A 133 16.67 10.43 -6.17
N GLU A 134 17.89 10.60 -5.61
CA GLU A 134 18.42 9.80 -4.50
C GLU A 134 18.75 10.63 -3.25
N ARG A 135 18.71 11.97 -3.36
CA ARG A 135 19.11 12.90 -2.30
C ARG A 135 18.06 13.98 -2.07
N PRO A 136 18.02 14.57 -0.87
CA PRO A 136 17.10 15.67 -0.57
C PRO A 136 17.22 16.82 -1.58
N LEU A 137 16.08 17.41 -1.93
CA LEU A 137 16.03 18.61 -2.74
C LEU A 137 16.43 19.82 -1.92
N GLU A 138 17.34 20.62 -2.47
CA GLU A 138 17.88 21.83 -1.84
C GLU A 138 17.89 23.02 -2.83
N GLY A 139 18.14 24.22 -2.32
CA GLY A 139 18.30 25.44 -3.13
C GLY A 139 17.11 25.72 -4.04
N VAL A 140 17.37 26.04 -5.28
CA VAL A 140 16.36 26.41 -6.28
C VAL A 140 15.34 25.30 -6.59
N TRP A 141 15.77 24.05 -6.48
CA TRP A 141 14.88 22.89 -6.69
C TRP A 141 13.85 22.75 -5.59
N ARG A 142 14.28 22.93 -4.33
CA ARG A 142 13.38 22.97 -3.18
C ARG A 142 12.39 24.12 -3.29
N GLN A 143 12.87 25.31 -3.64
CA GLN A 143 12.03 26.50 -3.84
C GLN A 143 10.97 26.27 -4.93
N ALA A 144 11.35 25.63 -6.04
CA ALA A 144 10.41 25.31 -7.11
C ALA A 144 9.30 24.37 -6.66
N VAL A 145 9.62 23.30 -5.92
CA VAL A 145 8.63 22.37 -5.37
C VAL A 145 7.72 23.06 -4.35
N GLU A 146 8.28 23.89 -3.46
CA GLU A 146 7.51 24.67 -2.49
C GLU A 146 6.55 25.65 -3.19
N ALA A 147 7.01 26.29 -4.28
CA ALA A 147 6.18 27.20 -5.07
C ALA A 147 5.07 26.47 -5.84
N ILE A 148 5.33 25.29 -6.42
CA ILE A 148 4.30 24.45 -7.03
C ILE A 148 3.21 24.13 -6.01
N ASN A 149 3.59 23.64 -4.82
CA ASN A 149 2.66 23.33 -3.76
C ASN A 149 1.86 24.55 -3.23
N ALA A 150 2.49 25.73 -3.22
CA ALA A 150 1.87 26.97 -2.77
C ALA A 150 1.04 27.69 -3.85
N SER A 151 1.13 27.26 -5.11
CA SER A 151 0.43 27.89 -6.23
C SER A 151 -1.11 27.78 -6.12
N GLY A 152 -1.61 26.75 -5.44
CA GLY A 152 -3.02 26.39 -5.36
C GLY A 152 -3.58 25.88 -6.71
N ARG A 153 -2.73 25.53 -7.66
CA ARG A 153 -3.11 24.98 -8.96
C ARG A 153 -3.01 23.45 -8.95
N PRO A 154 -3.90 22.77 -9.67
CA PRO A 154 -3.75 21.34 -9.88
C PRO A 154 -2.38 21.02 -10.49
N ALA A 155 -1.75 19.94 -9.99
CA ALA A 155 -0.43 19.51 -10.46
C ALA A 155 -0.51 18.13 -11.14
N LEU A 156 0.06 18.05 -12.36
CA LEU A 156 0.32 16.81 -13.08
C LEU A 156 1.81 16.49 -12.97
N ALA A 157 2.17 15.44 -12.24
CA ALA A 157 3.55 14.97 -12.14
C ALA A 157 3.86 13.94 -13.22
N LEU A 158 5.02 14.10 -13.87
CA LEU A 158 5.53 13.16 -14.85
C LEU A 158 6.43 12.14 -14.15
N ASP A 159 6.21 10.88 -14.42
CA ASP A 159 6.90 9.70 -13.91
C ASP A 159 6.75 9.48 -12.39
N THR A 160 7.19 10.44 -11.59
CA THR A 160 7.01 10.48 -10.12
C THR A 160 6.84 11.92 -9.67
N ALA A 161 6.12 12.16 -8.58
CA ALA A 161 6.09 13.48 -7.99
C ALA A 161 7.51 13.89 -7.54
N SER A 162 7.99 15.03 -8.01
CA SER A 162 9.36 15.48 -7.73
C SER A 162 9.60 15.65 -6.24
N GLY A 163 10.68 15.05 -5.75
CA GLY A 163 11.00 14.97 -4.32
C GLY A 163 10.58 13.67 -3.64
N LEU A 164 9.82 12.81 -4.32
CA LEU A 164 9.47 11.48 -3.83
C LEU A 164 10.54 10.45 -4.25
N HIS A 165 11.01 9.64 -3.32
CA HIS A 165 11.90 8.52 -3.62
C HIS A 165 11.13 7.38 -4.28
N ALA A 166 11.49 7.05 -5.51
CA ALA A 166 10.73 6.15 -6.37
C ALA A 166 10.59 4.71 -5.83
N ASP A 167 11.54 4.23 -5.03
CA ASP A 167 11.49 2.87 -4.47
C ASP A 167 10.75 2.80 -3.13
N SER A 168 11.00 3.74 -2.22
CA SER A 168 10.50 3.66 -0.83
C SER A 168 9.29 4.55 -0.53
N GLY A 169 8.94 5.49 -1.39
CA GLY A 169 7.87 6.46 -1.13
C GLY A 169 8.22 7.51 -0.07
N ARG A 170 9.49 7.62 0.32
CA ARG A 170 9.97 8.64 1.25
C ARG A 170 10.06 10.00 0.56
N VAL A 171 9.69 11.06 1.27
CA VAL A 171 9.91 12.43 0.82
C VAL A 171 11.36 12.84 1.08
N LEU A 172 12.06 13.26 0.05
CA LEU A 172 13.45 13.70 0.08
C LEU A 172 13.54 15.23 0.31
N GLY A 173 13.34 15.63 1.55
CA GLY A 173 13.27 17.02 1.98
C GLY A 173 11.90 17.63 1.74
N VAL A 174 11.51 17.81 0.49
CA VAL A 174 10.20 18.29 0.04
C VAL A 174 9.77 17.50 -1.19
N ALA A 175 8.45 17.35 -1.40
CA ALA A 175 7.92 16.74 -2.62
C ALA A 175 6.69 17.51 -3.12
N VAL A 176 6.48 17.46 -4.43
CA VAL A 176 5.26 17.95 -5.06
C VAL A 176 4.07 17.12 -4.57
N ARG A 177 2.97 17.80 -4.27
CA ARG A 177 1.67 17.18 -4.02
C ARG A 177 0.89 17.20 -5.33
N ALA A 178 1.05 16.14 -6.10
CA ALA A 178 0.37 16.02 -7.38
C ALA A 178 -1.10 15.60 -7.20
N ASP A 179 -1.98 16.15 -8.05
CA ASP A 179 -3.35 15.65 -8.20
C ASP A 179 -3.39 14.40 -9.07
N VAL A 180 -2.49 14.35 -10.06
CA VAL A 180 -2.32 13.23 -10.99
C VAL A 180 -0.84 12.97 -11.18
N THR A 181 -0.43 11.71 -11.14
CA THR A 181 0.91 11.25 -11.52
C THR A 181 0.79 10.27 -12.66
N LEU A 182 1.44 10.54 -13.80
CA LEU A 182 1.55 9.61 -14.92
C LEU A 182 2.91 8.93 -14.87
N SER A 183 2.93 7.65 -14.52
CA SER A 183 4.16 6.85 -14.44
C SER A 183 4.39 6.08 -15.73
N PHE A 184 5.65 5.98 -16.16
CA PHE A 184 6.04 5.41 -17.45
C PHE A 184 6.78 4.08 -17.30
N ILE A 185 6.69 3.22 -18.35
CA ILE A 185 7.48 1.99 -18.57
C ILE A 185 7.17 0.92 -17.53
N GLY A 186 7.44 1.17 -16.27
CA GLY A 186 7.13 0.27 -15.15
C GLY A 186 6.70 1.05 -13.91
N LEU A 187 5.68 0.56 -13.19
CA LEU A 187 5.22 1.20 -11.97
C LEU A 187 6.27 1.13 -10.88
N LYS A 188 6.56 2.26 -10.26
CA LYS A 188 7.52 2.39 -9.16
C LYS A 188 6.84 2.04 -7.85
N ALA A 189 7.49 1.21 -7.05
CA ALA A 189 6.92 0.73 -5.78
C ALA A 189 6.64 1.86 -4.78
N GLY A 190 7.48 2.89 -4.76
CA GLY A 190 7.34 4.04 -3.86
C GLY A 190 6.09 4.87 -4.07
N LEU A 191 5.45 4.81 -5.25
CA LEU A 191 4.18 5.51 -5.48
C LEU A 191 3.04 4.99 -4.59
N PHE A 192 3.13 3.76 -4.12
CA PHE A 192 2.06 3.04 -3.45
C PHE A 192 2.26 2.85 -1.94
N THR A 193 3.38 3.28 -1.38
CA THR A 193 3.71 3.10 0.04
C THR A 193 4.19 4.39 0.70
N ALA A 194 4.26 4.39 2.03
CA ALA A 194 4.68 5.54 2.84
C ALA A 194 3.93 6.83 2.47
N ARG A 195 4.66 7.88 2.07
CA ARG A 195 4.10 9.15 1.59
C ARG A 195 3.73 9.14 0.10
N GLY A 196 4.08 8.06 -0.63
CA GLY A 196 3.88 7.97 -2.08
C GLY A 196 2.44 8.22 -2.49
N ARG A 197 1.47 7.57 -1.85
CA ARG A 197 0.04 7.76 -2.15
C ARG A 197 -0.45 9.20 -1.92
N GLU A 198 0.07 9.86 -0.87
CA GLU A 198 -0.29 11.24 -0.57
C GLU A 198 0.28 12.22 -1.59
N MET A 199 1.53 11.98 -2.04
CA MET A 199 2.22 12.89 -2.95
C MET A 199 1.84 12.64 -4.42
N SER A 200 1.39 11.44 -4.79
CA SER A 200 1.13 11.07 -6.19
C SER A 200 -0.30 11.33 -6.66
N GLY A 201 -1.25 11.55 -5.77
CA GLY A 201 -2.66 11.70 -6.16
C GLY A 201 -3.20 10.50 -6.94
N LEU A 202 -3.91 10.76 -8.04
CA LEU A 202 -4.36 9.71 -8.95
C LEU A 202 -3.18 9.19 -9.79
N ILE A 203 -2.80 7.95 -9.58
CA ILE A 203 -1.72 7.31 -10.35
C ILE A 203 -2.30 6.75 -11.64
N LEU A 204 -1.72 7.16 -12.77
CA LEU A 204 -1.94 6.64 -14.11
C LEU A 204 -0.66 6.00 -14.63
N PHE A 205 -0.77 5.17 -15.66
CA PHE A 205 0.35 4.42 -16.21
C PHE A 205 0.27 4.35 -17.73
N ASP A 206 1.43 4.54 -18.36
CA ASP A 206 1.63 4.30 -19.78
C ASP A 206 2.92 3.50 -19.98
N ASP A 207 2.83 2.38 -20.69
CA ASP A 207 3.98 1.52 -20.95
C ASP A 207 4.86 2.04 -22.12
N LEU A 208 4.48 3.15 -22.72
CA LEU A 208 5.13 3.74 -23.90
C LEU A 208 5.24 2.78 -25.08
N ALA A 209 4.36 1.79 -25.13
CA ALA A 209 4.33 0.72 -26.13
C ALA A 209 5.71 0.01 -26.27
N ILE A 210 6.40 -0.20 -25.14
CA ILE A 210 7.62 -1.00 -25.11
C ILE A 210 7.28 -2.49 -25.11
N PRO A 211 8.09 -3.35 -25.76
CA PRO A 211 7.88 -4.79 -25.72
C PRO A 211 8.04 -5.34 -24.29
N ALA A 212 7.14 -6.24 -23.88
CA ALA A 212 7.21 -6.87 -22.57
C ALA A 212 8.55 -7.61 -22.30
N ALA A 213 9.21 -8.07 -23.36
CA ALA A 213 10.51 -8.75 -23.29
C ALA A 213 11.63 -7.88 -22.68
N VAL A 214 11.48 -6.55 -22.61
CA VAL A 214 12.47 -5.69 -21.92
C VAL A 214 12.58 -6.02 -20.43
N PHE A 215 11.53 -6.60 -19.85
CA PHE A 215 11.48 -6.99 -18.44
C PHE A 215 11.95 -8.42 -18.17
N ASP A 216 12.33 -9.19 -19.20
CA ASP A 216 12.80 -10.56 -19.02
C ASP A 216 14.00 -10.60 -18.08
N GLY A 217 13.88 -11.36 -16.99
CA GLY A 217 14.89 -11.44 -15.94
C GLY A 217 14.98 -10.23 -15.00
N LEU A 218 14.14 -9.20 -15.17
CA LEU A 218 14.00 -8.11 -14.19
C LEU A 218 12.90 -8.47 -13.18
N ALA A 219 13.32 -8.90 -11.99
CA ALA A 219 12.37 -9.25 -10.94
C ALA A 219 11.67 -7.98 -10.38
N PRO A 220 10.33 -7.98 -10.24
CA PRO A 220 9.63 -6.94 -9.51
C PRO A 220 10.00 -6.98 -8.01
N LEU A 221 10.01 -5.82 -7.37
CA LEU A 221 10.19 -5.71 -5.92
C LEU A 221 8.95 -6.23 -5.18
N ALA A 222 7.78 -5.92 -5.71
CA ALA A 222 6.50 -6.34 -5.16
C ALA A 222 5.45 -6.49 -6.26
N ARG A 223 4.34 -7.14 -5.90
CA ARG A 223 3.11 -7.13 -6.71
C ARG A 223 1.98 -6.47 -5.93
N ARG A 224 1.14 -5.72 -6.62
CA ARG A 224 -0.10 -5.19 -6.05
C ARG A 224 -1.06 -6.34 -5.79
N ILE A 225 -1.69 -6.31 -4.61
CA ILE A 225 -2.80 -7.21 -4.30
C ILE A 225 -4.04 -6.65 -5.00
N THR A 226 -4.58 -7.41 -5.93
CA THR A 226 -5.74 -7.04 -6.75
C THR A 226 -6.83 -8.10 -6.61
N GLU A 227 -8.07 -7.72 -6.90
CA GLU A 227 -9.17 -8.68 -6.95
C GLU A 227 -8.83 -9.87 -7.86
N ARG A 228 -8.21 -9.59 -9.02
CA ARG A 228 -7.85 -10.62 -10.00
C ARG A 228 -6.95 -11.71 -9.43
N ASN A 229 -5.92 -11.34 -8.64
CA ASN A 229 -5.00 -12.32 -8.07
C ASN A 229 -5.43 -12.90 -6.71
N LEU A 230 -6.63 -12.54 -6.26
CA LEU A 230 -7.29 -13.10 -5.08
C LEU A 230 -8.47 -14.02 -5.42
N ARG A 231 -9.02 -13.90 -6.63
CA ARG A 231 -10.11 -14.77 -7.09
C ARG A 231 -9.69 -16.24 -7.01
N GLY A 232 -10.61 -17.08 -6.55
CA GLY A 232 -10.37 -18.52 -6.37
C GLY A 232 -9.60 -18.92 -5.11
N LEU A 233 -9.12 -17.96 -4.29
CA LEU A 233 -8.50 -18.31 -3.00
C LEU A 233 -9.52 -18.82 -1.97
N LEU A 234 -10.74 -18.29 -2.00
CA LEU A 234 -11.83 -18.79 -1.17
C LEU A 234 -12.68 -19.75 -1.99
N PRO A 235 -12.65 -21.06 -1.66
CA PRO A 235 -13.51 -22.02 -2.32
C PRO A 235 -14.99 -21.75 -1.98
N GLU A 236 -15.87 -22.07 -2.92
CA GLU A 236 -17.31 -22.05 -2.67
C GLU A 236 -17.67 -23.06 -1.58
N ARG A 237 -18.57 -22.65 -0.70
CA ARG A 237 -19.08 -23.56 0.34
C ARG A 237 -20.07 -24.55 -0.25
N PRO A 238 -19.87 -25.86 -0.05
CA PRO A 238 -20.86 -26.85 -0.44
C PRO A 238 -22.21 -26.57 0.22
N ARG A 239 -23.30 -26.86 -0.49
CA ARG A 239 -24.68 -26.64 0.05
C ARG A 239 -24.96 -27.43 1.34
N HIS A 240 -24.26 -28.51 1.59
CA HIS A 240 -24.34 -29.34 2.79
C HIS A 240 -23.32 -28.94 3.87
N ALA A 241 -22.57 -27.87 3.69
CA ALA A 241 -21.54 -27.46 4.66
C ALA A 241 -22.13 -27.17 6.04
N HIS A 242 -21.43 -27.58 7.07
CA HIS A 242 -21.77 -27.30 8.47
C HIS A 242 -20.73 -26.37 9.11
N LYS A 243 -21.02 -25.88 10.31
CA LYS A 243 -20.15 -24.92 11.01
C LYS A 243 -18.71 -25.40 11.23
N GLY A 244 -18.47 -26.71 11.29
CA GLY A 244 -17.13 -27.29 11.45
C GLY A 244 -16.27 -27.13 10.21
N ASP A 245 -16.87 -27.19 9.00
CA ASP A 245 -16.17 -27.07 7.73
C ASP A 245 -15.65 -25.65 7.46
N ALA A 246 -16.34 -24.67 8.05
CA ALA A 246 -15.98 -23.25 7.93
C ALA A 246 -14.88 -22.80 8.91
N GLY A 247 -14.29 -23.74 9.64
CA GLY A 247 -13.17 -23.49 10.54
C GLY A 247 -13.57 -23.01 11.93
N ARG A 248 -12.70 -23.31 12.90
CA ARG A 248 -12.82 -22.94 14.31
C ARG A 248 -11.70 -22.00 14.70
N VAL A 249 -12.05 -20.82 15.15
CA VAL A 249 -11.11 -19.76 15.55
C VAL A 249 -11.07 -19.64 17.07
N LEU A 250 -9.87 -19.54 17.62
CA LEU A 250 -9.65 -19.12 19.00
C LEU A 250 -9.02 -17.73 19.04
N ILE A 251 -9.64 -16.78 19.71
CA ILE A 251 -9.06 -15.45 20.01
C ILE A 251 -8.58 -15.47 21.46
N VAL A 252 -7.33 -15.11 21.70
CA VAL A 252 -6.73 -15.02 23.04
C VAL A 252 -6.41 -13.55 23.34
N GLY A 253 -7.16 -12.95 24.27
CA GLY A 253 -7.01 -11.53 24.59
C GLY A 253 -8.08 -10.98 25.52
N GLY A 254 -8.17 -9.65 25.62
CA GLY A 254 -9.19 -8.98 26.45
C GLY A 254 -8.85 -9.01 27.95
N GLN A 255 -7.67 -8.49 28.35
CA GLN A 255 -7.32 -8.22 29.75
C GLN A 255 -8.29 -7.20 30.39
N PRO A 256 -8.27 -7.01 31.72
CA PRO A 256 -9.07 -5.98 32.38
C PRO A 256 -8.94 -4.60 31.71
N GLY A 257 -10.10 -4.01 31.35
CA GLY A 257 -10.18 -2.73 30.63
C GLY A 257 -10.18 -2.84 29.11
N MET A 258 -9.91 -4.01 28.50
CA MET A 258 -9.77 -4.15 27.03
C MET A 258 -10.64 -5.27 26.43
N PRO A 259 -11.93 -5.45 26.82
CA PRO A 259 -12.80 -6.48 26.25
C PRO A 259 -13.10 -6.23 24.76
N GLY A 260 -13.15 -4.97 24.36
CA GLY A 260 -13.54 -4.57 23.01
C GLY A 260 -12.60 -5.10 21.92
N ALA A 261 -11.30 -5.17 22.18
CA ALA A 261 -10.31 -5.66 21.21
C ALA A 261 -10.59 -7.14 20.83
N ALA A 262 -10.76 -8.01 21.83
CA ALA A 262 -11.07 -9.41 21.59
C ALA A 262 -12.46 -9.60 20.95
N GLN A 263 -13.45 -8.78 21.34
CA GLN A 263 -14.79 -8.78 20.76
C GLN A 263 -14.79 -8.35 19.28
N LEU A 264 -14.03 -7.30 18.93
CA LEU A 264 -13.89 -6.83 17.55
C LEU A 264 -13.23 -7.89 16.67
N ALA A 265 -12.13 -8.50 17.14
CA ALA A 265 -11.46 -9.58 16.44
C ALA A 265 -12.39 -10.80 16.24
N GLY A 266 -13.11 -11.22 17.28
CA GLY A 266 -14.05 -12.33 17.21
C GLY A 266 -15.22 -12.07 16.27
N THR A 267 -15.78 -10.85 16.29
CA THR A 267 -16.88 -10.46 15.39
C THR A 267 -16.40 -10.41 13.93
N ALA A 268 -15.20 -9.86 13.70
CA ALA A 268 -14.60 -9.84 12.38
C ALA A 268 -14.32 -11.26 11.84
N ALA A 269 -13.90 -12.19 12.71
CA ALA A 269 -13.70 -13.58 12.32
C ALA A 269 -15.00 -14.22 11.80
N TYR A 270 -16.14 -13.99 12.44
CA TYR A 270 -17.43 -14.44 11.92
C TYR A 270 -17.78 -13.77 10.59
N ARG A 271 -17.54 -12.47 10.46
CA ARG A 271 -17.81 -11.72 9.21
C ARG A 271 -16.90 -12.16 8.06
N ALA A 272 -15.70 -12.64 8.39
CA ALA A 272 -14.79 -13.23 7.41
C ALA A 272 -15.06 -14.73 7.15
N GLY A 273 -16.08 -15.30 7.78
CA GLY A 273 -16.60 -16.61 7.43
C GLY A 273 -16.20 -17.76 8.34
N ALA A 274 -15.61 -17.53 9.50
CA ALA A 274 -15.38 -18.60 10.49
C ALA A 274 -16.68 -19.27 10.90
N GLY A 275 -16.67 -20.59 11.05
CA GLY A 275 -17.85 -21.37 11.46
C GLY A 275 -18.14 -21.33 12.96
N LEU A 276 -17.08 -21.28 13.77
CA LEU A 276 -17.14 -21.12 15.23
C LEU A 276 -16.02 -20.19 15.69
N VAL A 277 -16.36 -19.27 16.59
CA VAL A 277 -15.39 -18.37 17.21
C VAL A 277 -15.47 -18.47 18.72
N THR A 278 -14.35 -18.83 19.32
CA THR A 278 -14.16 -18.90 20.76
C THR A 278 -13.23 -17.78 21.21
N ILE A 279 -13.53 -17.14 22.32
CA ILE A 279 -12.67 -16.12 22.93
C ILE A 279 -12.22 -16.63 24.30
N ALA A 280 -10.91 -16.77 24.48
CA ALA A 280 -10.27 -16.97 25.77
C ALA A 280 -9.92 -15.59 26.34
N THR A 281 -10.65 -15.15 27.35
CA THR A 281 -10.56 -13.79 27.89
C THR A 281 -10.57 -13.78 29.42
N HIS A 282 -10.29 -12.61 30.00
CA HIS A 282 -10.31 -12.45 31.45
C HIS A 282 -11.72 -12.70 32.01
N PRO A 283 -11.86 -13.34 33.19
CA PRO A 283 -13.17 -13.71 33.80
C PRO A 283 -14.15 -12.53 33.89
N LEU A 284 -13.68 -11.33 34.18
CA LEU A 284 -14.52 -10.12 34.25
C LEU A 284 -15.22 -9.80 32.93
N HIS A 285 -14.70 -10.26 31.82
CA HIS A 285 -15.15 -9.85 30.47
C HIS A 285 -15.93 -10.94 29.74
N ALA A 286 -15.75 -12.20 30.08
CA ALA A 286 -16.45 -13.29 29.40
C ALA A 286 -17.97 -13.09 29.32
N PRO A 287 -18.69 -12.77 30.45
CA PRO A 287 -20.14 -12.55 30.40
C PRO A 287 -20.50 -11.27 29.62
N LEU A 288 -19.65 -10.22 29.66
CA LEU A 288 -19.90 -8.95 28.96
C LEU A 288 -19.84 -9.12 27.45
N ILE A 289 -18.83 -9.83 26.96
CA ILE A 289 -18.65 -10.08 25.52
C ILE A 289 -19.79 -10.96 25.00
N SER A 290 -20.15 -12.04 25.73
CA SER A 290 -21.25 -12.91 25.33
C SER A 290 -22.61 -12.20 25.36
N ALA A 291 -22.84 -11.27 26.30
CA ALA A 291 -24.06 -10.47 26.33
C ALA A 291 -24.13 -9.47 25.15
N ALA A 292 -22.99 -8.88 24.77
CA ALA A 292 -22.93 -7.93 23.68
C ALA A 292 -22.97 -8.59 22.28
N ARG A 293 -22.48 -9.85 22.19
CA ARG A 293 -22.46 -10.61 20.94
C ARG A 293 -22.66 -12.10 21.24
N PRO A 294 -23.92 -12.58 21.24
CA PRO A 294 -24.26 -13.94 21.69
C PRO A 294 -23.69 -15.06 20.79
N GLU A 295 -23.29 -14.77 19.57
CA GLU A 295 -22.64 -15.73 18.70
C GLU A 295 -21.22 -16.10 19.15
N LEU A 296 -20.55 -15.25 19.95
CA LEU A 296 -19.20 -15.49 20.45
C LEU A 296 -19.23 -16.41 21.68
N ILE A 297 -18.46 -17.50 21.61
CA ILE A 297 -18.33 -18.45 22.73
C ILE A 297 -17.18 -17.94 23.61
N CYS A 298 -17.49 -17.42 24.79
CA CYS A 298 -16.50 -16.87 25.69
C CYS A 298 -16.14 -17.80 26.84
N HIS A 299 -14.85 -18.05 27.01
CA HIS A 299 -14.29 -18.80 28.13
C HIS A 299 -13.50 -17.84 29.04
N ALA A 300 -13.86 -17.88 30.32
CA ALA A 300 -13.14 -17.17 31.35
C ALA A 300 -11.83 -17.91 31.67
N VAL A 301 -10.69 -17.29 31.44
CA VAL A 301 -9.38 -17.87 31.70
C VAL A 301 -8.68 -17.05 32.80
N THR A 302 -8.46 -17.71 33.95
CA THR A 302 -7.72 -17.16 35.09
C THR A 302 -6.23 -17.41 34.94
N GLU A 303 -5.42 -16.68 35.71
CA GLU A 303 -3.96 -16.88 35.74
C GLU A 303 -3.66 -18.34 36.19
N GLY A 304 -2.80 -19.03 35.44
CA GLY A 304 -2.40 -20.41 35.69
C GLY A 304 -3.33 -21.51 35.13
N VAL A 305 -4.46 -21.16 34.52
CA VAL A 305 -5.28 -22.14 33.79
C VAL A 305 -4.64 -22.47 32.45
N ASP A 306 -4.47 -23.76 32.19
CA ASP A 306 -3.93 -24.23 30.89
C ASP A 306 -5.03 -24.13 29.80
N PRO A 307 -4.83 -23.32 28.77
CA PRO A 307 -5.75 -23.18 27.65
C PRO A 307 -5.70 -24.36 26.66
N GLN A 308 -4.98 -25.44 26.93
CA GLN A 308 -4.76 -26.57 26.00
C GLN A 308 -6.08 -27.17 25.48
N THR A 309 -7.12 -27.27 26.33
CA THR A 309 -8.43 -27.77 25.89
C THR A 309 -9.05 -26.85 24.81
N LEU A 310 -8.88 -25.53 24.92
CA LEU A 310 -9.38 -24.55 23.93
C LEU A 310 -8.52 -24.57 22.67
N LEU A 311 -7.21 -24.69 22.81
CA LEU A 311 -6.27 -24.81 21.70
C LEU A 311 -6.55 -26.08 20.88
N GLY A 312 -6.77 -27.24 21.54
CA GLY A 312 -7.05 -28.52 20.88
C GLY A 312 -8.36 -28.55 20.08
N ALA A 313 -9.29 -27.63 20.34
CA ALA A 313 -10.55 -27.51 19.60
C ALA A 313 -10.49 -26.53 18.41
N ALA A 314 -9.42 -25.72 18.29
CA ALA A 314 -9.27 -24.70 17.26
C ALA A 314 -8.58 -25.23 15.99
N HIS A 315 -8.76 -24.55 14.87
CA HIS A 315 -8.01 -24.74 13.63
C HIS A 315 -6.94 -23.63 13.43
N SER A 316 -7.18 -22.46 14.01
CA SER A 316 -6.23 -21.34 14.03
C SER A 316 -6.46 -20.48 15.28
N VAL A 317 -5.44 -19.75 15.67
CA VAL A 317 -5.46 -18.92 16.88
C VAL A 317 -4.99 -17.51 16.55
N ALA A 318 -5.71 -16.50 17.08
CA ALA A 318 -5.21 -15.13 17.14
C ALA A 318 -4.89 -14.76 18.58
N ILE A 319 -3.71 -14.18 18.80
CA ILE A 319 -3.27 -13.73 20.12
C ILE A 319 -2.75 -12.32 20.06
N GLY A 320 -3.15 -11.52 21.06
CA GLY A 320 -2.65 -10.16 21.20
C GLY A 320 -3.69 -9.07 21.34
N PRO A 321 -4.87 -9.13 20.70
CA PRO A 321 -5.92 -8.13 20.86
C PRO A 321 -6.27 -7.90 22.34
N GLY A 322 -5.81 -6.77 22.90
CA GLY A 322 -6.01 -6.45 24.31
C GLY A 322 -5.47 -7.47 25.30
N LEU A 323 -4.40 -8.19 24.97
CA LEU A 323 -3.82 -9.25 25.82
C LEU A 323 -3.14 -8.69 27.07
N GLY A 324 -2.52 -7.52 26.93
CA GLY A 324 -1.66 -6.93 27.96
C GLY A 324 -0.31 -7.61 28.11
N GLN A 325 0.57 -6.94 28.85
CA GLN A 325 1.94 -7.39 29.10
C GLN A 325 2.16 -7.83 30.58
N GLY A 326 1.07 -7.87 31.38
CA GLY A 326 1.08 -8.36 32.75
C GLY A 326 1.18 -9.89 32.83
N ARG A 327 1.21 -10.43 34.05
CA ARG A 327 1.36 -11.88 34.29
C ARG A 327 0.32 -12.73 33.56
N TRP A 328 -0.93 -12.27 33.55
CA TRP A 328 -2.02 -12.96 32.84
C TRP A 328 -1.73 -13.08 31.34
N GLY A 329 -1.38 -11.97 30.68
CA GLY A 329 -1.03 -11.96 29.26
C GLY A 329 0.20 -12.80 28.94
N GLN A 330 1.26 -12.69 29.77
CA GLN A 330 2.48 -13.48 29.62
C GLN A 330 2.22 -14.99 29.76
N SER A 331 1.38 -15.41 30.72
CA SER A 331 1.02 -16.79 30.89
C SER A 331 0.29 -17.36 29.66
N LEU A 332 -0.69 -16.62 29.13
CA LEU A 332 -1.42 -17.03 27.92
C LEU A 332 -0.54 -17.01 26.67
N TRP A 333 0.39 -16.06 26.58
CA TRP A 333 1.38 -16.03 25.52
C TRP A 333 2.22 -17.29 25.50
N GLN A 334 2.81 -17.67 26.62
CA GLN A 334 3.64 -18.86 26.73
C GLN A 334 2.85 -20.13 26.42
N ALA A 335 1.63 -20.25 26.95
CA ALA A 335 0.77 -21.40 26.68
C ALA A 335 0.35 -21.48 25.20
N THR A 336 0.06 -20.34 24.54
CA THR A 336 -0.28 -20.33 23.12
C THR A 336 0.90 -20.72 22.24
N LEU A 337 2.12 -20.40 22.62
CA LEU A 337 3.32 -20.78 21.84
C LEU A 337 3.57 -22.28 21.80
N THR A 338 2.96 -23.09 22.68
CA THR A 338 3.12 -24.55 22.68
C THR A 338 2.32 -25.24 21.56
N THR A 339 1.29 -24.57 21.01
CA THR A 339 0.48 -25.16 19.93
C THR A 339 1.23 -25.22 18.61
N THR A 340 0.91 -26.21 17.78
CA THR A 340 1.36 -26.31 16.38
C THR A 340 0.41 -25.66 15.38
N LEU A 341 -0.72 -25.13 15.86
CA LEU A 341 -1.72 -24.47 15.01
C LEU A 341 -1.17 -23.20 14.35
N PRO A 342 -1.70 -22.79 13.20
CA PRO A 342 -1.41 -21.49 12.61
C PRO A 342 -1.83 -20.36 13.58
N LEU A 343 -0.93 -19.36 13.72
CA LEU A 343 -1.14 -18.23 14.62
C LEU A 343 -1.23 -16.91 13.85
N VAL A 344 -2.08 -15.99 14.34
CA VAL A 344 -1.98 -14.56 14.06
C VAL A 344 -1.55 -13.86 15.34
N VAL A 345 -0.45 -13.11 15.27
CA VAL A 345 0.11 -12.37 16.41
C VAL A 345 0.00 -10.88 16.13
N ASP A 346 -0.72 -10.16 16.99
CA ASP A 346 -0.95 -8.71 16.86
C ASP A 346 -0.73 -7.99 18.20
N ALA A 347 -0.67 -6.69 18.17
CA ALA A 347 -0.71 -5.80 19.33
C ALA A 347 0.25 -6.24 20.49
N ASP A 348 -0.30 -6.53 21.67
CA ASP A 348 0.50 -6.93 22.85
C ASP A 348 1.27 -8.23 22.61
N GLY A 349 0.77 -9.14 21.78
CA GLY A 349 1.49 -10.35 21.36
C GLY A 349 2.81 -10.01 20.63
N LEU A 350 2.80 -9.01 19.76
CA LEU A 350 4.02 -8.55 19.08
C LEU A 350 5.03 -7.91 20.04
N ARG A 351 4.54 -7.20 21.06
CA ARG A 351 5.41 -6.63 22.11
C ARG A 351 6.07 -7.72 22.97
N LEU A 352 5.30 -8.77 23.30
CA LEU A 352 5.86 -9.92 24.02
C LEU A 352 6.86 -10.68 23.14
N LEU A 353 6.61 -10.80 21.84
CA LEU A 353 7.53 -11.39 20.87
C LEU A 353 8.82 -10.57 20.75
N ALA A 354 8.72 -9.24 20.73
CA ALA A 354 9.90 -8.37 20.70
C ALA A 354 10.76 -8.53 21.93
N ALA A 355 10.14 -8.67 23.13
CA ALA A 355 10.83 -8.88 24.39
C ALA A 355 11.48 -10.29 24.50
N GLN A 356 10.86 -11.30 23.91
CA GLN A 356 11.32 -12.69 23.92
C GLN A 356 11.22 -13.27 22.50
N PRO A 357 12.21 -13.00 21.63
CA PRO A 357 12.16 -13.41 20.24
C PRO A 357 12.04 -14.94 20.07
N LYS A 358 11.12 -15.35 19.23
CA LYS A 358 10.89 -16.74 18.80
C LYS A 358 10.77 -16.75 17.28
N ARG A 359 10.98 -17.93 16.67
CA ARG A 359 10.80 -18.13 15.23
C ARG A 359 9.80 -19.26 14.98
N ARG A 360 8.87 -19.05 14.04
CA ARG A 360 7.92 -20.05 13.57
C ARG A 360 7.59 -19.79 12.10
N ASP A 361 7.33 -20.85 11.35
CA ASP A 361 7.04 -20.74 9.92
C ASP A 361 5.54 -20.65 9.61
N ASN A 362 4.68 -20.98 10.58
CA ASN A 362 3.22 -21.02 10.43
C ASN A 362 2.48 -19.92 11.20
N TRP A 363 3.07 -18.75 11.34
CA TRP A 363 2.38 -17.59 11.91
C TRP A 363 2.33 -16.39 10.97
N ILE A 364 1.41 -15.48 11.27
CA ILE A 364 1.29 -14.18 10.61
C ILE A 364 1.44 -13.11 11.69
N LEU A 365 2.45 -12.28 11.55
CA LEU A 365 2.71 -11.12 12.39
C LEU A 365 2.11 -9.89 11.72
N THR A 366 1.34 -9.08 12.46
CA THR A 366 0.61 -7.93 11.90
C THR A 366 1.06 -6.58 12.49
N PRO A 367 2.38 -6.24 12.48
CA PRO A 367 2.86 -5.03 13.11
C PRO A 367 2.42 -3.75 12.37
N HIS A 368 2.03 -2.72 13.12
CA HIS A 368 2.11 -1.34 12.67
C HIS A 368 3.55 -0.82 12.77
N PRO A 369 3.93 0.36 12.19
CA PRO A 369 5.32 0.81 12.19
C PRO A 369 5.98 0.87 13.57
N GLY A 370 5.25 1.24 14.63
CA GLY A 370 5.78 1.27 15.99
C GLY A 370 6.08 -0.12 16.56
N GLU A 371 5.24 -1.12 16.26
CA GLU A 371 5.46 -2.53 16.63
C GLU A 371 6.61 -3.13 15.82
N ALA A 372 6.69 -2.80 14.53
CA ALA A 372 7.81 -3.19 13.66
C ALA A 372 9.14 -2.65 14.17
N ALA A 373 9.17 -1.40 14.61
CA ALA A 373 10.33 -0.77 15.23
C ALA A 373 10.79 -1.54 16.48
N ALA A 374 9.85 -1.91 17.35
CA ALA A 374 10.14 -2.73 18.54
C ALA A 374 10.68 -4.13 18.18
N LEU A 375 10.08 -4.80 17.16
CA LEU A 375 10.51 -6.12 16.69
C LEU A 375 11.94 -6.09 16.14
N LEU A 376 12.31 -5.04 15.40
CA LEU A 376 13.65 -4.93 14.79
C LEU A 376 14.67 -4.24 15.69
N GLY A 377 14.25 -3.52 16.74
CA GLY A 377 15.13 -2.73 17.59
C GLY A 377 15.64 -1.46 16.90
N VAL A 378 14.84 -0.85 16.05
CA VAL A 378 15.15 0.36 15.28
C VAL A 378 14.11 1.46 15.53
N SER A 379 14.31 2.65 14.99
CA SER A 379 13.33 3.73 15.07
C SER A 379 12.18 3.56 14.07
N VAL A 380 11.02 4.19 14.35
CA VAL A 380 9.89 4.26 13.41
C VAL A 380 10.30 4.96 12.10
N ALA A 381 11.20 5.93 12.18
CA ALA A 381 11.72 6.63 11.01
C ALA A 381 12.52 5.71 10.07
N GLU A 382 13.28 4.77 10.62
CA GLU A 382 13.98 3.74 9.84
C GLU A 382 12.99 2.78 9.17
N ILE A 383 11.94 2.35 9.88
CA ILE A 383 10.86 1.52 9.28
C ILE A 383 10.20 2.24 8.10
N GLU A 384 9.80 3.50 8.30
CA GLU A 384 9.15 4.30 7.25
C GLU A 384 10.12 4.74 6.14
N GLY A 385 11.42 4.72 6.42
CA GLY A 385 12.48 5.00 5.46
C GLY A 385 12.59 3.95 4.33
N ASP A 386 12.42 2.67 4.67
CA ASP A 386 12.30 1.56 3.70
C ASP A 386 11.39 0.46 4.27
N ARG A 387 10.10 0.60 4.02
CA ARG A 387 9.06 -0.34 4.49
C ARG A 387 9.21 -1.74 3.87
N PHE A 388 9.71 -1.82 2.63
CA PHE A 388 9.94 -3.11 1.97
C PHE A 388 11.04 -3.91 2.67
N GLN A 389 12.14 -3.25 2.98
CA GLN A 389 13.23 -3.86 3.75
C GLN A 389 12.76 -4.25 5.15
N ALA A 390 12.02 -3.38 5.84
CA ALA A 390 11.51 -3.64 7.17
C ALA A 390 10.57 -4.87 7.21
N ALA A 391 9.62 -4.96 6.28
CA ALA A 391 8.70 -6.11 6.21
C ALA A 391 9.46 -7.42 5.98
N ARG A 392 10.45 -7.41 5.07
CA ARG A 392 11.33 -8.56 4.81
C ARG A 392 12.16 -8.94 6.03
N ALA A 393 12.81 -7.97 6.66
CA ALA A 393 13.65 -8.21 7.84
C ALA A 393 12.86 -8.84 9.00
N ILE A 394 11.57 -8.47 9.17
CA ILE A 394 10.71 -9.10 10.16
C ILE A 394 10.41 -10.56 9.79
N SER A 395 10.00 -10.85 8.55
CA SER A 395 9.74 -12.22 8.12
C SER A 395 10.98 -13.10 8.20
N ASP A 396 12.14 -12.59 7.79
CA ASP A 396 13.41 -13.32 7.85
C ASP A 396 13.84 -13.61 9.31
N ARG A 397 13.64 -12.65 10.21
CA ARG A 397 14.04 -12.80 11.62
C ARG A 397 13.13 -13.74 12.39
N TYR A 398 11.82 -13.61 12.19
CA TYR A 398 10.82 -14.31 13.00
C TYR A 398 10.20 -15.52 12.30
N GLY A 399 10.42 -15.68 10.98
CA GLY A 399 9.77 -16.70 10.15
C GLY A 399 8.32 -16.33 9.78
N GLY A 400 7.69 -17.18 8.99
CA GLY A 400 6.30 -17.05 8.59
C GLY A 400 6.01 -15.85 7.72
N VAL A 401 4.93 -15.12 8.03
CA VAL A 401 4.45 -14.00 7.22
C VAL A 401 4.43 -12.71 8.07
N CYS A 402 4.93 -11.63 7.52
CA CYS A 402 4.79 -10.28 8.07
C CYS A 402 3.77 -9.47 7.28
N VAL A 403 2.79 -8.90 7.96
CA VAL A 403 1.87 -7.88 7.46
C VAL A 403 2.28 -6.54 8.07
N LEU A 404 3.12 -5.77 7.40
CA LEU A 404 3.47 -4.42 7.86
C LEU A 404 2.35 -3.44 7.50
N LYS A 405 1.54 -3.10 8.50
CA LYS A 405 0.37 -2.21 8.38
C LYS A 405 0.79 -0.77 8.04
N GLY A 406 -0.09 -0.02 7.36
CA GLY A 406 0.10 1.41 7.06
C GLY A 406 -0.31 1.76 5.63
N SER A 407 0.05 2.97 5.18
CA SER A 407 -0.19 3.40 3.80
C SER A 407 0.59 2.49 2.84
N GLY A 408 -0.13 1.72 2.01
CA GLY A 408 0.46 0.62 1.24
C GLY A 408 0.91 -0.51 2.17
N SER A 409 -0.03 -1.22 2.81
CA SER A 409 0.29 -2.38 3.67
C SER A 409 1.03 -3.44 2.88
N LEU A 410 2.11 -3.98 3.46
CA LEU A 410 2.99 -4.94 2.82
C LEU A 410 2.81 -6.34 3.41
N VAL A 411 2.83 -7.35 2.56
CA VAL A 411 2.88 -8.76 2.98
C VAL A 411 4.19 -9.36 2.48
N ALA A 412 5.03 -9.77 3.41
CA ALA A 412 6.30 -10.44 3.17
C ALA A 412 6.25 -11.84 3.78
N ARG A 413 6.79 -12.83 3.07
CA ARG A 413 6.96 -14.19 3.58
C ARG A 413 8.44 -14.52 3.65
N ASP A 414 8.82 -15.21 4.71
CA ASP A 414 10.17 -15.75 4.88
C ASP A 414 10.59 -16.60 3.67
N GLY A 415 11.79 -16.35 3.17
CA GLY A 415 12.34 -17.04 1.99
C GLY A 415 11.82 -16.55 0.63
N ASP A 416 10.78 -15.72 0.56
CA ASP A 416 10.27 -15.20 -0.70
C ASP A 416 10.96 -13.88 -1.10
N ALA A 417 11.48 -13.82 -2.31
CA ALA A 417 12.05 -12.59 -2.86
C ALA A 417 10.96 -11.54 -3.19
N LEU A 418 9.74 -11.97 -3.49
CA LEU A 418 8.62 -11.15 -3.91
C LEU A 418 7.75 -10.75 -2.73
N LEU A 419 7.49 -9.46 -2.59
CA LEU A 419 6.52 -8.94 -1.63
C LEU A 419 5.17 -8.66 -2.31
N TRP A 420 4.13 -8.52 -1.47
CA TRP A 420 2.81 -8.08 -1.91
C TRP A 420 2.47 -6.74 -1.27
N LEU A 421 1.82 -5.86 -2.03
CA LEU A 421 1.43 -4.54 -1.59
C LEU A 421 -0.07 -4.34 -1.78
N CYS A 422 -0.76 -3.95 -0.70
CA CYS A 422 -2.15 -3.52 -0.74
C CYS A 422 -2.20 -2.00 -0.90
N ASP A 423 -2.66 -1.52 -2.04
CA ASP A 423 -2.84 -0.10 -2.35
C ASP A 423 -4.23 0.44 -2.03
N ARG A 424 -5.05 -0.35 -1.32
CA ARG A 424 -6.36 0.03 -0.81
C ARG A 424 -6.26 0.57 0.61
N GLY A 425 -7.36 1.15 1.08
CA GLY A 425 -7.47 1.75 2.40
C GLY A 425 -7.35 3.28 2.36
N ASN A 426 -7.78 3.91 3.43
CA ASN A 426 -7.85 5.37 3.57
C ASN A 426 -7.53 5.78 5.02
N PRO A 427 -7.31 7.09 5.29
CA PRO A 427 -6.99 7.59 6.62
C PRO A 427 -8.05 7.30 7.70
N GLY A 428 -9.32 7.06 7.35
CA GLY A 428 -10.37 6.69 8.29
C GLY A 428 -10.09 5.38 9.02
N LEU A 429 -9.27 4.48 8.43
CA LEU A 429 -8.82 3.25 9.07
C LEU A 429 -7.84 3.48 10.23
N ALA A 430 -7.30 4.69 10.41
CA ALA A 430 -6.48 5.05 11.56
C ALA A 430 -7.36 5.31 12.81
N THR A 431 -8.19 4.35 13.16
CA THR A 431 -9.09 4.33 14.31
C THR A 431 -8.80 3.14 15.22
N GLY A 432 -9.09 3.28 16.52
CA GLY A 432 -8.90 2.20 17.48
C GLY A 432 -9.75 0.97 17.12
N GLY A 433 -9.16 -0.23 17.19
CA GLY A 433 -9.85 -1.49 16.90
C GLY A 433 -9.83 -1.92 15.43
N SER A 434 -9.40 -1.07 14.50
CA SER A 434 -9.26 -1.44 13.07
C SER A 434 -8.26 -2.59 12.87
N GLY A 435 -7.14 -2.61 13.63
CA GLY A 435 -6.19 -3.72 13.65
C GLY A 435 -6.80 -5.01 14.18
N ASP A 436 -7.65 -4.93 15.21
CA ASP A 436 -8.33 -6.11 15.76
C ASP A 436 -9.28 -6.74 14.73
N VAL A 437 -9.97 -5.91 13.94
CA VAL A 437 -10.81 -6.37 12.83
C VAL A 437 -9.96 -7.09 11.77
N LEU A 438 -8.81 -6.55 11.40
CA LEU A 438 -7.88 -7.19 10.46
C LEU A 438 -7.40 -8.54 10.99
N THR A 439 -7.00 -8.59 12.26
CA THR A 439 -6.56 -9.82 12.94
C THR A 439 -7.65 -10.88 12.92
N GLY A 440 -8.89 -10.51 13.22
CA GLY A 440 -10.06 -11.40 13.15
C GLY A 440 -10.31 -11.91 11.72
N ALA A 441 -10.18 -11.05 10.71
CA ALA A 441 -10.35 -11.45 9.32
C ALA A 441 -9.27 -12.47 8.89
N ILE A 442 -8.00 -12.20 9.19
CA ILE A 442 -6.89 -13.07 8.79
C ILE A 442 -6.98 -14.44 9.48
N VAL A 443 -7.25 -14.49 10.79
CA VAL A 443 -7.33 -15.76 11.51
C VAL A 443 -8.50 -16.63 11.03
N ALA A 444 -9.61 -16.02 10.62
CA ALA A 444 -10.75 -16.74 10.05
C ALA A 444 -10.41 -17.36 8.67
N LEU A 445 -9.61 -16.68 7.87
CA LEU A 445 -9.15 -17.19 6.58
C LEU A 445 -8.18 -18.37 6.77
N LEU A 446 -7.28 -18.29 7.76
CA LEU A 446 -6.46 -19.43 8.17
C LEU A 446 -7.29 -20.63 8.61
N ALA A 447 -8.32 -20.40 9.44
CA ALA A 447 -9.20 -21.47 9.93
C ALA A 447 -9.99 -22.17 8.80
N GLN A 448 -10.22 -21.47 7.68
CA GLN A 448 -10.83 -22.01 6.47
C GLN A 448 -9.84 -22.73 5.55
N GLY A 449 -8.57 -22.88 5.97
CA GLY A 449 -7.56 -23.67 5.28
C GLY A 449 -6.69 -22.90 4.27
N LEU A 450 -6.77 -21.57 4.22
CA LEU A 450 -5.87 -20.80 3.37
C LEU A 450 -4.43 -20.88 3.87
N ALA A 451 -3.48 -20.91 2.93
CA ALA A 451 -2.07 -20.77 3.26
C ALA A 451 -1.80 -19.41 3.94
N PRO A 452 -0.83 -19.30 4.87
CA PRO A 452 -0.60 -18.07 5.61
C PRO A 452 -0.42 -16.82 4.75
N VAL A 453 0.32 -16.90 3.65
CA VAL A 453 0.52 -15.77 2.74
C VAL A 453 -0.79 -15.34 2.05
N ASP A 454 -1.63 -16.29 1.67
CA ASP A 454 -2.90 -16.01 0.99
C ASP A 454 -3.95 -15.48 1.98
N ALA A 455 -4.00 -16.01 3.19
CA ALA A 455 -4.84 -15.47 4.27
C ALA A 455 -4.46 -14.03 4.61
N ALA A 456 -3.16 -13.72 4.67
CA ALA A 456 -2.66 -12.37 4.90
C ALA A 456 -3.03 -11.42 3.73
N ARG A 457 -2.79 -11.81 2.48
CA ARG A 457 -3.11 -11.02 1.28
C ARG A 457 -4.59 -10.71 1.20
N LEU A 458 -5.41 -11.75 1.31
CA LEU A 458 -6.87 -11.62 1.21
C LEU A 458 -7.43 -10.81 2.39
N GLY A 459 -6.96 -11.07 3.61
CA GLY A 459 -7.39 -10.35 4.80
C GLY A 459 -7.07 -8.86 4.75
N VAL A 460 -5.84 -8.51 4.37
CA VAL A 460 -5.43 -7.10 4.22
C VAL A 460 -6.24 -6.40 3.13
N TRP A 461 -6.40 -7.03 1.96
CA TRP A 461 -7.15 -6.44 0.87
C TRP A 461 -8.63 -6.27 1.18
N ALA A 462 -9.25 -7.29 1.78
CA ALA A 462 -10.66 -7.25 2.14
C ALA A 462 -10.94 -6.19 3.21
N HIS A 463 -10.10 -6.11 4.24
CA HIS A 463 -10.18 -5.09 5.29
C HIS A 463 -10.03 -3.67 4.73
N ALA A 464 -9.00 -3.44 3.92
CA ALA A 464 -8.74 -2.14 3.31
C ALA A 464 -9.87 -1.72 2.34
N THR A 465 -10.37 -2.66 1.52
CA THR A 465 -11.50 -2.43 0.60
C THR A 465 -12.81 -2.16 1.35
N ALA A 466 -13.03 -2.85 2.48
CA ALA A 466 -14.15 -2.56 3.37
C ALA A 466 -14.06 -1.11 3.91
N GLY A 467 -12.89 -0.69 4.34
CA GLY A 467 -12.62 0.69 4.75
C GLY A 467 -12.93 1.71 3.64
N ASP A 468 -12.51 1.43 2.40
CA ASP A 468 -12.80 2.31 1.27
C ASP A 468 -14.29 2.39 0.95
N ARG A 469 -15.05 1.29 1.15
CA ARG A 469 -16.51 1.32 1.01
C ARG A 469 -17.19 2.18 2.05
N VAL A 470 -16.77 2.08 3.31
CA VAL A 470 -17.29 2.91 4.41
C VAL A 470 -16.94 4.38 4.16
N ALA A 471 -15.73 4.68 3.75
CA ALA A 471 -15.24 6.03 3.54
C ALA A 471 -15.93 6.78 2.37
N ARG A 472 -16.78 6.13 1.57
CA ARG A 472 -17.55 6.82 0.50
C ARG A 472 -18.44 7.94 1.03
N THR A 473 -18.85 7.86 2.28
CA THR A 473 -19.64 8.91 2.96
C THR A 473 -18.77 9.85 3.81
N GLY A 474 -17.46 9.62 3.85
CA GLY A 474 -16.47 10.40 4.60
C GLY A 474 -15.53 9.51 5.41
N GLU A 475 -14.29 9.93 5.55
CA GLU A 475 -13.26 9.19 6.29
C GLU A 475 -13.31 9.47 7.79
N ARG A 476 -13.74 10.69 8.18
CA ARG A 476 -13.73 11.14 9.56
C ARG A 476 -14.89 10.53 10.33
N GLY A 477 -14.59 9.90 11.46
CA GLY A 477 -15.60 9.28 12.32
C GLY A 477 -15.90 7.81 12.01
N LEU A 478 -15.12 7.19 11.11
CA LEU A 478 -15.18 5.74 10.87
C LEU A 478 -14.85 4.97 12.16
N LEU A 479 -15.72 4.05 12.55
CA LEU A 479 -15.51 3.12 13.65
C LEU A 479 -15.07 1.76 13.11
N ALA A 480 -14.28 1.02 13.89
CA ALA A 480 -13.88 -0.34 13.53
C ALA A 480 -15.08 -1.27 13.27
N SER A 481 -16.18 -1.10 13.99
CA SER A 481 -17.41 -1.86 13.80
C SER A 481 -18.12 -1.61 12.46
N ASP A 482 -17.90 -0.46 11.82
CA ASP A 482 -18.49 -0.14 10.52
C ASP A 482 -17.93 -1.04 9.41
N LEU A 483 -16.76 -1.64 9.64
CA LEU A 483 -16.11 -2.55 8.70
C LEU A 483 -16.80 -3.91 8.58
N PHE A 484 -17.61 -4.34 9.55
CA PHE A 484 -18.13 -5.70 9.62
C PHE A 484 -19.02 -6.12 8.45
N ALA A 485 -19.97 -5.26 8.07
CA ALA A 485 -20.85 -5.55 6.94
C ALA A 485 -20.10 -5.46 5.60
N PRO A 486 -19.35 -4.38 5.30
CA PRO A 486 -18.54 -4.29 4.09
C PRO A 486 -17.50 -5.40 3.95
N LEU A 487 -16.88 -5.85 5.04
CA LEU A 487 -15.91 -6.96 5.02
C LEU A 487 -16.56 -8.26 4.50
N ARG A 488 -17.75 -8.59 5.04
CA ARG A 488 -18.53 -9.73 4.56
C ARG A 488 -18.85 -9.60 3.06
N ASP A 489 -19.31 -8.43 2.62
CA ASP A 489 -19.74 -8.19 1.25
C ASP A 489 -18.55 -8.25 0.27
N VAL A 490 -17.37 -7.75 0.69
CA VAL A 490 -16.13 -7.82 -0.10
C VAL A 490 -15.71 -9.27 -0.32
N LEU A 491 -15.68 -10.08 0.74
CA LEU A 491 -15.26 -11.49 0.65
C LEU A 491 -16.24 -12.33 -0.18
N ASN A 492 -17.55 -12.07 -0.10
CA ASN A 492 -18.54 -12.75 -0.93
C ASN A 492 -18.53 -12.28 -2.39
N GLY A 493 -18.02 -11.09 -2.68
CA GLY A 493 -17.87 -10.58 -4.05
C GLY A 493 -16.71 -11.20 -4.83
N LEU A 494 -15.82 -11.94 -4.16
CA LEU A 494 -14.69 -12.65 -4.79
C LEU A 494 -15.06 -14.05 -5.32
N SER A 495 -16.23 -14.60 -4.93
CA SER A 495 -16.76 -15.83 -5.51
C SER A 495 -17.18 -15.58 -6.96
N ASP A 496 -16.98 -16.55 -7.84
CA ASP A 496 -17.35 -16.45 -9.25
C ASP A 496 -18.83 -16.09 -9.40
N ASP A 497 -19.12 -15.13 -10.30
CA ASP A 497 -20.48 -14.60 -10.56
C ASP A 497 -21.48 -15.67 -11.04
N ALA A 498 -21.03 -16.89 -11.35
CA ALA A 498 -21.86 -17.97 -11.88
C ALA A 498 -22.93 -18.50 -10.90
N ASN A 499 -22.85 -18.18 -9.61
CA ASN A 499 -23.76 -18.71 -8.58
C ASN A 499 -24.47 -17.63 -7.74
N ARG A 500 -24.49 -16.37 -8.17
CA ARG A 500 -25.37 -15.37 -7.55
C ARG A 500 -26.81 -15.76 -7.84
N ILE A 501 -27.54 -16.17 -6.80
CA ILE A 501 -29.01 -16.33 -6.88
C ILE A 501 -29.56 -14.97 -7.32
N PRO A 502 -30.21 -14.87 -8.49
CA PRO A 502 -30.92 -13.63 -8.83
C PRO A 502 -31.96 -13.37 -7.74
N HIS A 503 -31.97 -12.19 -7.19
CA HIS A 503 -32.97 -11.71 -6.23
C HIS A 503 -34.29 -11.46 -6.93
#